data_cbb693f24675d8afbf8cc20570e13cd7
#
_entry.id   cbb693f24675d8afbf8cc20570e13cd7
#
_cell.length_a   1.000
_cell.length_b   1.000
_cell.length_c   1.000
_cell.angle_alpha   90.00
_cell.angle_beta   90.00
_cell.angle_gamma   90.00
#
_symmetry.space_group_name_H-M   'P 1'
#
loop_
_entity.id
_entity.type
_entity.pdbx_description
1 polymer ?
#
loop_
_entity_poly.entity_id
_entity_poly.type
_entity_poly.pdbx_seq_one_letter_code
_entity_poly.pdbx_strand_id
1 'polypeptide(L)'
;EREELVESDNDVHAGEFETSLVLAVREDMVDERTIPEKEFDFPDPKMEFDHEPEFNYTWNTHDLTKTGVIGDATKASKEKGEKLWEAGIERLKKRLETVIDISYPFE
;
A
#
# COMPACT_ATOMS: atom_id res chain seq x y z
N GLU A 1 -7.14 -2.24 9.75
CA GLU A 1 -6.54 -0.88 9.91
C GLU A 1 -6.14 -0.27 8.56
N ARG A 2 -5.27 -0.93 7.74
CA ARG A 2 -4.97 -0.43 6.39
C ARG A 2 -6.22 -0.44 5.50
N GLU A 3 -6.95 -1.52 5.52
CA GLU A 3 -8.19 -1.74 4.77
C GLU A 3 -9.32 -0.76 5.14
N GLU A 4 -9.28 -0.19 6.33
CA GLU A 4 -10.23 0.83 6.78
C GLU A 4 -9.85 2.25 6.34
N LEU A 5 -8.57 2.51 6.08
CA LEU A 5 -8.04 3.82 5.75
C LEU A 5 -7.79 4.01 4.25
N VAL A 6 -7.51 2.93 3.53
CA VAL A 6 -7.28 2.93 2.08
C VAL A 6 -8.57 2.55 1.37
N GLU A 7 -9.05 3.45 0.54
CA GLU A 7 -10.33 3.33 -0.18
C GLU A 7 -10.16 2.75 -1.59
N SER A 8 -8.93 2.74 -2.08
CA SER A 8 -8.62 2.27 -3.44
C SER A 8 -8.69 0.76 -3.53
N ASP A 9 -9.36 0.27 -4.56
CA ASP A 9 -9.28 -1.13 -4.96
C ASP A 9 -7.92 -1.44 -5.56
N ASN A 10 -7.41 -2.64 -5.32
CA ASN A 10 -6.13 -3.11 -5.88
C ASN A 10 -4.96 -2.15 -5.63
N ASP A 11 -4.87 -1.57 -4.45
CA ASP A 11 -3.81 -0.61 -4.08
C ASP A 11 -2.50 -1.34 -3.76
N VAL A 12 -1.67 -1.55 -4.77
CA VAL A 12 -0.50 -2.43 -4.72
C VAL A 12 0.82 -1.70 -4.88
N HIS A 13 0.88 -0.69 -5.74
CA HIS A 13 2.13 0.00 -6.06
C HIS A 13 1.93 1.48 -6.35
N ALA A 14 2.64 2.33 -5.62
CA ALA A 14 2.62 3.79 -5.75
C ALA A 14 1.21 4.41 -5.71
N GLY A 15 0.24 3.74 -5.15
CA GLY A 15 -1.16 4.17 -5.07
C GLY A 15 -1.46 5.04 -3.85
N GLU A 16 -2.66 4.91 -3.35
CA GLU A 16 -3.16 5.70 -2.23
C GLU A 16 -2.36 5.51 -0.94
N PHE A 17 -2.03 4.26 -0.61
CA PHE A 17 -1.31 3.92 0.61
C PHE A 17 0.10 4.54 0.66
N GLU A 18 0.93 4.22 -0.31
CA GLU A 18 2.32 4.66 -0.34
C GLU A 18 2.43 6.17 -0.52
N THR A 19 1.62 6.76 -1.40
CA THR A 19 1.62 8.21 -1.62
C THR A 19 1.18 8.96 -0.36
N SER A 20 0.18 8.47 0.39
CA SER A 20 -0.22 9.05 1.66
C SER A 20 0.89 9.02 2.70
N LEU A 21 1.63 7.90 2.79
CA LEU A 21 2.77 7.79 3.70
C LEU A 21 3.86 8.82 3.40
N VAL A 22 4.17 9.04 2.13
CA VAL A 22 5.17 10.05 1.71
C VAL A 22 4.66 11.45 1.99
N LEU A 23 3.40 11.76 1.69
CA LEU A 23 2.79 13.06 2.01
C LEU A 23 2.88 13.42 3.50
N ALA A 24 2.71 12.44 4.39
CA ALA A 24 2.78 12.66 5.82
C ALA A 24 4.20 13.00 6.32
N VAL A 25 5.24 12.46 5.69
CA VAL A 25 6.64 12.59 6.14
C VAL A 25 7.41 13.64 5.36
N ARG A 26 7.21 13.66 4.05
CA ARG A 26 7.92 14.53 3.11
C ARG A 26 6.98 15.00 2.00
N GLU A 27 6.03 15.84 2.37
CA GLU A 27 5.05 16.42 1.44
C GLU A 27 5.72 17.12 0.23
N ASP A 28 6.89 17.72 0.47
CA ASP A 28 7.69 18.37 -0.57
C ASP A 28 8.21 17.42 -1.66
N MET A 29 8.20 16.12 -1.42
CA MET A 29 8.63 15.11 -2.39
C MET A 29 7.51 14.58 -3.29
N VAL A 30 6.29 15.00 -3.06
CA VAL A 30 5.14 14.62 -3.89
C VAL A 30 4.70 15.82 -4.72
N ASP A 31 4.84 15.71 -6.03
CA ASP A 31 4.27 16.69 -6.95
C ASP A 31 2.87 16.23 -7.37
N GLU A 32 1.85 16.76 -6.70
CA GLU A 32 0.45 16.39 -6.93
C GLU A 32 0.00 16.60 -8.39
N ARG A 33 0.68 17.49 -9.13
CA ARG A 33 0.38 17.73 -10.55
C ARG A 33 0.79 16.56 -11.45
N THR A 34 1.65 15.68 -10.96
CA THR A 34 2.14 14.52 -11.70
C THR A 34 1.44 13.22 -11.29
N ILE A 35 0.54 13.26 -10.31
CA ILE A 35 -0.25 12.10 -9.92
C ILE A 35 -1.19 11.74 -11.08
N PRO A 36 -1.05 10.54 -11.65
CA PRO A 36 -1.90 10.13 -12.78
C PRO A 36 -3.32 9.81 -12.29
N GLU A 37 -4.28 9.96 -13.18
CA GLU A 37 -5.59 9.33 -12.98
C GLU A 37 -5.42 7.80 -12.91
N LYS A 38 -6.35 7.13 -12.24
CA LYS A 38 -6.36 5.67 -12.14
C LYS A 38 -6.36 5.03 -13.53
N GLU A 39 -5.26 4.40 -13.89
CA GLU A 39 -5.08 3.73 -15.18
C GLU A 39 -4.26 2.45 -14.99
N PHE A 40 -4.92 1.39 -14.64
CA PHE A 40 -4.35 0.04 -14.68
C PHE A 40 -5.43 -0.97 -15.07
N ASP A 41 -5.01 -2.09 -15.65
CA ASP A 41 -5.93 -3.11 -16.14
C ASP A 41 -5.36 -4.50 -15.91
N PHE A 42 -6.23 -5.42 -15.59
CA PHE A 42 -5.90 -6.83 -15.48
C PHE A 42 -6.35 -7.57 -16.74
N PRO A 43 -5.53 -8.48 -17.28
CA PRO A 43 -5.90 -9.27 -18.45
C PRO A 43 -7.20 -10.08 -18.26
N ASP A 44 -7.50 -10.45 -17.04
CA ASP A 44 -8.75 -11.12 -16.64
C ASP A 44 -9.15 -10.61 -15.24
N PRO A 45 -10.43 -10.32 -15.00
CA PRO A 45 -10.92 -9.90 -13.68
C PRO A 45 -10.59 -10.86 -12.53
N LYS A 46 -10.41 -12.15 -12.81
CA LYS A 46 -9.99 -13.15 -11.82
C LYS A 46 -8.55 -12.97 -11.35
N MET A 47 -7.77 -12.14 -12.01
CA MET A 47 -6.40 -11.82 -11.66
C MET A 47 -6.28 -10.58 -10.76
N GLU A 48 -7.38 -9.92 -10.44
CA GLU A 48 -7.41 -8.78 -9.54
C GLU A 48 -6.95 -9.17 -8.14
N PHE A 49 -6.10 -8.33 -7.54
CA PHE A 49 -5.46 -8.66 -6.25
C PHE A 49 -6.43 -8.69 -5.07
N ASP A 50 -7.51 -7.91 -5.13
CA ASP A 50 -8.52 -7.86 -4.07
C ASP A 50 -9.49 -9.06 -4.08
N HIS A 51 -9.41 -9.91 -5.09
CA HIS A 51 -10.28 -11.06 -5.28
C HIS A 51 -9.64 -12.40 -4.93
N GLU A 52 -8.64 -12.45 -4.07
CA GLU A 52 -7.94 -13.69 -3.68
C GLU A 52 -7.83 -14.69 -4.85
N PRO A 53 -6.95 -14.45 -5.80
CA PRO A 53 -6.89 -15.27 -7.01
C PRO A 53 -6.65 -16.74 -6.64
N GLU A 54 -7.34 -17.66 -7.31
CA GLU A 54 -7.21 -19.11 -7.08
C GLU A 54 -5.80 -19.64 -7.38
N PHE A 55 -4.95 -18.82 -8.00
CA PHE A 55 -3.58 -19.17 -8.34
C PHE A 55 -2.65 -17.96 -8.22
N ASN A 56 -1.39 -18.24 -7.91
CA ASN A 56 -0.33 -17.23 -7.94
C ASN A 56 0.22 -17.11 -9.36
N TYR A 57 0.50 -15.89 -9.79
CA TYR A 57 1.14 -15.61 -11.06
C TYR A 57 2.22 -14.53 -10.92
N THR A 58 3.14 -14.52 -11.85
CA THR A 58 4.18 -13.49 -11.92
C THR A 58 3.79 -12.39 -12.87
N TRP A 59 4.15 -11.16 -12.53
CA TRP A 59 3.86 -9.96 -13.32
C TRP A 59 4.95 -8.91 -13.11
N ASN A 60 5.05 -8.00 -14.03
CA ASN A 60 5.82 -6.77 -13.87
C ASN A 60 4.86 -5.59 -13.84
N THR A 61 5.22 -4.51 -13.18
CA THR A 61 4.37 -3.33 -13.08
C THR A 61 3.90 -2.83 -14.45
N HIS A 62 4.77 -2.81 -15.44
CA HIS A 62 4.42 -2.35 -16.79
C HIS A 62 3.46 -3.26 -17.58
N ASP A 63 3.24 -4.48 -17.09
CA ASP A 63 2.23 -5.38 -17.68
C ASP A 63 0.80 -4.93 -17.33
N LEU A 64 0.64 -4.22 -16.22
CA LEU A 64 -0.65 -3.82 -15.67
C LEU A 64 -0.93 -2.32 -15.77
N THR A 65 0.10 -1.50 -15.88
CA THR A 65 -0.03 -0.03 -15.88
C THR A 65 0.98 0.63 -16.79
N LYS A 66 0.59 1.72 -17.40
CA LYS A 66 1.49 2.59 -18.19
C LYS A 66 2.11 3.71 -17.37
N THR A 67 1.49 4.07 -16.26
CA THR A 67 1.90 5.19 -15.39
C THR A 67 2.86 4.75 -14.29
N GLY A 68 2.97 3.45 -14.02
CA GLY A 68 3.70 2.89 -12.89
C GLY A 68 2.87 2.77 -11.61
N VAL A 69 1.63 3.26 -11.59
CA VAL A 69 0.73 3.20 -10.44
C VAL A 69 -0.25 2.04 -10.59
N ILE A 70 -0.32 1.20 -9.57
CA ILE A 70 -1.38 0.18 -9.41
C ILE A 70 -2.13 0.51 -8.13
N GLY A 71 -3.27 1.13 -8.25
CA GLY A 71 -4.05 1.75 -7.20
C GLY A 71 -4.60 3.09 -7.66
N ASP A 72 -5.00 3.94 -6.73
CA ASP A 72 -5.50 5.28 -7.03
C ASP A 72 -4.80 6.33 -6.15
N ALA A 73 -3.68 6.85 -6.61
CA ALA A 73 -2.91 7.86 -5.89
C ALA A 73 -3.65 9.20 -5.75
N THR A 74 -4.73 9.45 -6.53
CA THR A 74 -5.54 10.66 -6.39
C THR A 74 -6.31 10.71 -5.08
N LYS A 75 -6.52 9.56 -4.43
CA LYS A 75 -7.16 9.45 -3.11
C LYS A 75 -6.20 9.63 -1.94
N ALA A 76 -4.91 9.74 -2.21
CA ALA A 76 -3.90 9.95 -1.18
C ALA A 76 -4.07 11.27 -0.46
N SER A 77 -3.76 11.29 0.84
CA SER A 77 -3.73 12.52 1.61
C SER A 77 -2.73 12.44 2.76
N LYS A 78 -2.23 13.58 3.17
CA LYS A 78 -1.35 13.72 4.35
C LYS A 78 -2.03 13.18 5.61
N GLU A 79 -3.30 13.52 5.82
CA GLU A 79 -4.08 13.05 6.98
C GLU A 79 -4.18 11.52 7.02
N LYS A 80 -4.44 10.87 5.90
CA LYS A 80 -4.41 9.41 5.80
C LYS A 80 -3.04 8.86 6.15
N GLY A 81 -2.00 9.47 5.60
CA GLY A 81 -0.62 9.08 5.87
C GLY A 81 -0.25 9.15 7.34
N GLU A 82 -0.66 10.19 8.04
CA GLU A 82 -0.44 10.35 9.50
C GLU A 82 -1.10 9.21 10.28
N LYS A 83 -2.36 8.90 9.97
CA LYS A 83 -3.08 7.76 10.60
C LYS A 83 -2.46 6.40 10.28
N LEU A 84 -2.01 6.22 9.04
CA LEU A 84 -1.33 4.98 8.62
C LEU A 84 0.01 4.78 9.33
N TRP A 85 0.80 5.85 9.50
CA TRP A 85 2.04 5.81 10.26
C TRP A 85 1.80 5.47 11.73
N GLU A 86 0.84 6.13 12.35
CA GLU A 86 0.47 5.89 13.76
C GLU A 86 0.07 4.42 13.98
N ALA A 87 -0.84 3.89 13.17
CA ALA A 87 -1.27 2.51 13.22
C ALA A 87 -0.13 1.51 12.95
N GLY A 88 0.73 1.82 11.98
CA GLY A 88 1.90 1.01 11.63
C GLY A 88 2.93 0.94 12.76
N ILE A 89 3.22 2.07 13.40
CA ILE A 89 4.15 2.17 14.53
C ILE A 89 3.63 1.36 15.74
N GLU A 90 2.35 1.53 16.10
CA GLU A 90 1.74 0.78 17.19
C GLU A 90 1.75 -0.73 16.93
N ARG A 91 1.49 -1.15 15.70
CA ARG A 91 1.55 -2.56 15.32
C ARG A 91 2.97 -3.12 15.40
N LEU A 92 3.96 -2.36 14.93
CA LEU A 92 5.37 -2.75 15.01
C LEU A 92 5.82 -2.87 16.47
N LYS A 93 5.46 -1.90 17.30
CA LYS A 93 5.76 -1.91 18.73
C LYS A 93 5.25 -3.17 19.42
N LYS A 94 3.98 -3.53 19.22
CA LYS A 94 3.40 -4.76 19.76
C LYS A 94 4.14 -6.03 19.31
N ARG A 95 4.55 -6.07 18.05
CA ARG A 95 5.31 -7.20 17.52
C ARG A 95 6.69 -7.31 18.16
N LEU A 96 7.38 -6.18 18.34
CA LEU A 96 8.68 -6.15 18.99
C LEU A 96 8.58 -6.58 20.46
N GLU A 97 7.57 -6.11 21.19
CA GLU A 97 7.27 -6.56 22.56
C GLU A 97 7.08 -8.08 22.62
N THR A 98 6.29 -8.64 21.70
CA THR A 98 6.10 -10.10 21.59
C THR A 98 7.42 -10.84 21.35
N VAL A 99 8.26 -10.33 20.45
CA VAL A 99 9.57 -10.97 20.17
C VAL A 99 10.50 -10.94 21.39
N ILE A 100 10.50 -9.84 22.15
CA ILE A 100 11.30 -9.72 23.39
C ILE A 100 10.84 -10.73 24.44
N ASP A 101 9.55 -11.00 24.53
CA ASP A 101 8.97 -11.93 25.51
C ASP A 101 9.10 -13.41 25.12
N ILE A 102 9.50 -13.70 23.87
CA ILE A 102 9.70 -15.09 23.44
C ILE A 102 10.99 -15.64 24.04
N SER A 103 10.85 -16.74 24.80
CA SER A 103 11.99 -17.55 25.23
C SER A 103 12.35 -18.56 24.15
N TYR A 104 13.55 -18.44 23.59
CA TYR A 104 14.05 -19.39 22.60
C TYR A 104 14.51 -20.69 23.27
N PRO A 105 14.01 -21.85 22.82
CA PRO A 105 14.41 -23.14 23.38
C PRO A 105 15.77 -23.65 22.87
N PHE A 106 16.50 -22.86 22.11
CA PHE A 106 17.76 -23.24 21.44
C PHE A 106 18.98 -22.54 22.04
N GLU A 107 19.06 -22.53 23.34
CA GLU A 107 20.30 -22.11 24.01
C GLU A 107 21.33 -23.24 24.05
#